data_822f212f1dbb88c4c1dbca09434b18de
#
_entry.id   822f212f1dbb88c4c1dbca09434b18de
#
_cell.length_a   1.000
_cell.length_b   1.000
_cell.length_c   1.000
_cell.angle_alpha   90.00
_cell.angle_beta   90.00
_cell.angle_gamma   90.00
#
_symmetry.space_group_name_H-M   'P 1'
#
loop_
_entity.id
_entity.type
_entity.pdbx_description
1 polymer ?
#
loop_
_entity_poly.entity_id
_entity_poly.type
_entity_poly.pdbx_seq_one_letter_code
_entity_poly.pdbx_strand_id
1 'polypeptide(L)'
;MKAAPETSSRSEDRAVTPSGTLNIWIFDDHQCFRDLLSEHLSTLPRTSVVGCGDDREKLFAAVDRQEANLVLLDLHLPDSGGFGIMEALMLRANPPAVLILSSQVTPHSVNTAIRLGAVGYLQKTAGLPEIETALGQVRLGCTYFGQGTAREIGTEVKLKLERRGSLDLTTREVRLLSRLARGDNAKELGAAMNISPFTVYKMRTVLMEKIGAKTHRDLVNYALRNGLMGWHQSV
;
A
#
# COMPACT_ATOMS: atom_id res chain seq x y z
N MET A 1 43.93 7.94 -24.56
CA MET A 1 43.23 8.20 -23.32
C MET A 1 41.77 8.41 -23.68
N LYS A 2 40.90 7.36 -23.57
CA LYS A 2 39.47 7.41 -23.84
C LYS A 2 38.78 7.41 -22.47
N ALA A 3 38.05 8.45 -22.19
CA ALA A 3 37.21 8.55 -21.02
C ALA A 3 36.02 7.58 -21.16
N ALA A 4 35.79 6.80 -20.13
CA ALA A 4 34.59 5.96 -19.98
C ALA A 4 33.38 6.85 -19.61
N PRO A 5 32.16 6.54 -20.08
CA PRO A 5 30.99 7.27 -19.67
C PRO A 5 30.59 6.85 -18.26
N GLU A 6 30.40 7.84 -17.40
CA GLU A 6 29.76 7.69 -16.08
C GLU A 6 28.34 7.18 -16.25
N THR A 7 28.09 5.94 -15.87
CA THR A 7 26.74 5.40 -15.73
C THR A 7 26.12 5.96 -14.47
N SER A 8 25.25 6.96 -14.66
CA SER A 8 24.37 7.53 -13.68
C SER A 8 23.53 6.46 -12.99
N SER A 9 23.78 6.26 -11.71
CA SER A 9 22.97 5.48 -10.78
C SER A 9 21.60 6.14 -10.60
N ARG A 10 20.57 5.60 -11.24
CA ARG A 10 19.16 5.97 -10.99
C ARG A 10 18.33 4.71 -10.85
N SER A 11 18.24 4.18 -9.65
CA SER A 11 17.13 3.33 -9.20
C SER A 11 17.15 3.22 -7.68
N GLU A 12 16.92 4.35 -7.02
CA GLU A 12 16.71 4.36 -5.57
C GLU A 12 15.21 4.48 -5.27
N ASP A 13 14.72 3.45 -4.60
CA ASP A 13 13.59 3.39 -3.68
C ASP A 13 12.30 4.18 -4.03
N ARG A 14 11.35 3.52 -4.71
CA ARG A 14 9.99 4.06 -4.93
C ARG A 14 8.85 3.25 -4.29
N ALA A 15 9.12 2.45 -3.27
CA ALA A 15 8.07 2.07 -2.33
C ALA A 15 7.80 3.26 -1.40
N VAL A 16 6.57 3.43 -0.91
CA VAL A 16 6.29 4.43 0.14
C VAL A 16 7.17 4.10 1.33
N THR A 17 8.34 4.72 1.39
CA THR A 17 9.23 4.65 2.55
C THR A 17 8.68 5.64 3.58
N PRO A 18 8.80 5.35 4.87
CA PRO A 18 8.45 6.33 5.92
C PRO A 18 9.32 7.57 5.78
N SER A 19 8.94 8.55 5.01
CA SER A 19 9.56 9.82 4.62
C SER A 19 9.69 10.05 3.10
N GLY A 20 9.27 9.14 2.24
CA GLY A 20 9.31 9.29 0.78
C GLY A 20 8.24 10.24 0.23
N THR A 21 8.39 10.60 -1.04
CA THR A 21 7.36 11.34 -1.78
C THR A 21 6.21 10.39 -2.12
N LEU A 22 4.98 10.81 -1.92
CA LEU A 22 3.78 10.13 -2.39
C LEU A 22 3.58 10.49 -3.86
N ASN A 23 3.78 9.51 -4.73
CA ASN A 23 3.47 9.61 -6.16
C ASN A 23 2.08 9.01 -6.35
N ILE A 24 1.09 9.87 -6.49
CA ILE A 24 -0.32 9.52 -6.41
C ILE A 24 -0.93 9.37 -7.80
N TRP A 25 -1.65 8.28 -8.03
CA TRP A 25 -2.62 8.15 -9.10
C TRP A 25 -4.03 8.27 -8.54
N ILE A 26 -4.85 9.17 -9.11
CA ILE A 26 -6.26 9.33 -8.71
C ILE A 26 -7.12 8.57 -9.72
N PHE A 27 -7.78 7.50 -9.26
CA PHE A 27 -8.65 6.66 -10.08
C PHE A 27 -10.12 6.83 -9.66
N ASP A 28 -10.87 7.57 -10.47
CA ASP A 28 -12.24 7.99 -10.20
C ASP A 28 -12.92 8.33 -11.54
N ASP A 29 -14.20 8.10 -11.72
CA ASP A 29 -14.95 8.44 -12.91
C ASP A 29 -15.47 9.90 -12.91
N HIS A 30 -15.50 10.56 -11.74
CA HIS A 30 -15.96 11.94 -11.60
C HIS A 30 -14.85 12.94 -11.90
N GLN A 31 -14.86 13.51 -13.12
CA GLN A 31 -13.82 14.45 -13.57
C GLN A 31 -13.62 15.63 -12.63
N CYS A 32 -14.70 16.34 -12.25
CA CYS A 32 -14.59 17.51 -11.37
C CYS A 32 -13.93 17.17 -10.02
N PHE A 33 -14.20 15.98 -9.47
CA PHE A 33 -13.58 15.53 -8.24
C PHE A 33 -12.08 15.28 -8.42
N ARG A 34 -11.69 14.61 -9.52
CA ARG A 34 -10.29 14.39 -9.87
C ARG A 34 -9.51 15.70 -10.02
N ASP A 35 -10.08 16.66 -10.75
CA ASP A 35 -9.44 17.95 -11.02
C ASP A 35 -9.20 18.73 -9.73
N LEU A 36 -10.24 18.87 -8.90
CA LEU A 36 -10.16 19.54 -7.60
C LEU A 36 -9.13 18.87 -6.67
N LEU A 37 -9.18 17.55 -6.58
CA LEU A 37 -8.29 16.80 -5.71
C LEU A 37 -6.85 16.86 -6.22
N SER A 38 -6.63 16.76 -7.53
CA SER A 38 -5.32 16.86 -8.15
C SER A 38 -4.68 18.23 -7.91
N GLU A 39 -5.44 19.30 -8.09
CA GLU A 39 -4.98 20.67 -7.83
C GLU A 39 -4.55 20.82 -6.37
N HIS A 40 -5.43 20.41 -5.44
CA HIS A 40 -5.13 20.51 -4.01
C HIS A 40 -3.90 19.67 -3.60
N LEU A 41 -3.85 18.41 -4.00
CA LEU A 41 -2.75 17.50 -3.63
C LEU A 41 -1.39 17.95 -4.19
N SER A 42 -1.40 18.63 -5.34
CA SER A 42 -0.18 19.19 -5.95
C SER A 42 0.42 20.34 -5.14
N THR A 43 -0.34 20.95 -4.22
CA THR A 43 0.17 21.99 -3.31
C THR A 43 0.86 21.43 -2.08
N LEU A 44 0.64 20.14 -1.78
CA LEU A 44 1.15 19.53 -0.55
C LEU A 44 2.62 19.12 -0.67
N PRO A 45 3.43 19.34 0.40
CA PRO A 45 4.83 18.96 0.39
C PRO A 45 4.99 17.44 0.28
N ARG A 46 5.99 17.01 -0.51
CA ARG A 46 6.30 15.59 -0.73
C ARG A 46 5.12 14.77 -1.29
N THR A 47 4.31 15.42 -2.10
CA THR A 47 3.17 14.81 -2.78
C THR A 47 3.23 15.20 -4.26
N SER A 48 3.05 14.26 -5.15
CA SER A 48 3.02 14.47 -6.60
C SER A 48 1.87 13.65 -7.18
N VAL A 49 0.97 14.30 -7.92
CA VAL A 49 -0.04 13.60 -8.69
C VAL A 49 0.57 13.25 -10.04
N VAL A 50 0.83 11.95 -10.23
CA VAL A 50 1.51 11.42 -11.45
C VAL A 50 0.52 11.04 -12.53
N GLY A 51 -0.77 10.98 -12.21
CA GLY A 51 -1.84 10.77 -13.16
C GLY A 51 -3.21 10.75 -12.48
N CYS A 52 -4.24 10.96 -13.29
CA CYS A 52 -5.63 10.86 -12.87
C CYS A 52 -6.49 10.37 -14.05
N GLY A 53 -7.57 9.67 -13.75
CA GLY A 53 -8.50 9.16 -14.75
C GLY A 53 -9.26 7.93 -14.29
N ASP A 54 -10.02 7.35 -15.21
CA ASP A 54 -10.80 6.13 -15.06
C ASP A 54 -10.32 5.00 -16.01
N ASP A 55 -9.20 5.24 -16.70
CA ASP A 55 -8.57 4.29 -17.60
C ASP A 55 -7.65 3.32 -16.81
N ARG A 56 -8.12 2.08 -16.66
CA ARG A 56 -7.40 1.03 -15.92
C ARG A 56 -6.06 0.66 -16.53
N GLU A 57 -5.91 0.73 -17.85
CA GLU A 57 -4.68 0.35 -18.53
C GLU A 57 -3.58 1.38 -18.25
N LYS A 58 -3.94 2.65 -18.26
CA LYS A 58 -3.01 3.74 -17.90
C LYS A 58 -2.58 3.66 -16.43
N LEU A 59 -3.53 3.38 -15.52
CA LEU A 59 -3.22 3.16 -14.11
C LEU A 59 -2.23 2.01 -13.95
N PHE A 60 -2.52 0.86 -14.56
CA PHE A 60 -1.68 -0.33 -14.44
C PHE A 60 -0.29 -0.10 -15.04
N ALA A 61 -0.20 0.56 -16.18
CA ALA A 61 1.07 0.91 -16.78
C ALA A 61 1.91 1.84 -15.89
N ALA A 62 1.31 2.82 -15.23
CA ALA A 62 2.00 3.69 -14.29
C ALA A 62 2.51 2.94 -13.06
N VAL A 63 1.72 2.00 -12.53
CA VAL A 63 2.12 1.14 -11.41
C VAL A 63 3.25 0.20 -11.81
N ASP A 64 3.16 -0.45 -12.97
CA ASP A 64 4.20 -1.39 -13.45
C ASP A 64 5.53 -0.67 -13.71
N ARG A 65 5.48 0.58 -14.18
CA ARG A 65 6.68 1.45 -14.31
C ARG A 65 7.14 2.06 -12.98
N GLN A 66 6.45 1.75 -11.87
CA GLN A 66 6.74 2.29 -10.54
C GLN A 66 6.67 3.84 -10.47
N GLU A 67 5.90 4.46 -11.36
CA GLU A 67 5.64 5.90 -11.36
C GLU A 67 4.68 6.27 -10.23
N ALA A 68 3.68 5.41 -9.94
CA ALA A 68 2.73 5.56 -8.85
C ALA A 68 3.05 4.60 -7.70
N ASN A 69 3.16 5.13 -6.48
CA ASN A 69 3.32 4.34 -5.25
C ASN A 69 2.10 4.38 -4.33
N LEU A 70 1.14 5.25 -4.62
CA LEU A 70 -0.15 5.35 -3.96
C LEU A 70 -1.25 5.52 -5.00
N VAL A 71 -2.34 4.79 -4.85
CA VAL A 71 -3.56 4.96 -5.65
C VAL A 71 -4.67 5.43 -4.72
N LEU A 72 -5.27 6.58 -5.06
CA LEU A 72 -6.57 6.99 -4.51
C LEU A 72 -7.63 6.38 -5.40
N LEU A 73 -8.42 5.46 -4.86
CA LEU A 73 -9.31 4.61 -5.64
C LEU A 73 -10.77 4.81 -5.24
N ASP A 74 -11.61 5.20 -6.20
CA ASP A 74 -13.05 5.08 -6.03
C ASP A 74 -13.50 3.61 -6.17
N LEU A 75 -14.47 3.23 -5.33
CA LEU A 75 -15.11 1.91 -5.43
C LEU A 75 -16.31 1.90 -6.36
N HIS A 76 -16.95 3.04 -6.59
CA HIS A 76 -18.18 3.15 -7.38
C HIS A 76 -17.87 3.52 -8.83
N LEU A 77 -17.38 2.57 -9.57
CA LEU A 77 -17.03 2.70 -10.99
C LEU A 77 -18.02 1.92 -11.86
N PRO A 78 -18.37 2.41 -13.06
CA PRO A 78 -19.44 1.83 -13.88
C PRO A 78 -19.22 0.37 -14.27
N ASP A 79 -18.02 -0.02 -14.71
CA ASP A 79 -17.83 -1.28 -15.45
C ASP A 79 -17.29 -2.46 -14.65
N SER A 80 -16.46 -2.28 -13.65
CA SER A 80 -15.77 -3.41 -13.00
C SER A 80 -15.76 -3.35 -11.48
N GLY A 81 -16.32 -2.28 -10.90
CA GLY A 81 -16.22 -2.00 -9.48
C GLY A 81 -14.77 -1.80 -9.02
N GLY A 82 -14.54 -0.86 -8.12
CA GLY A 82 -13.19 -0.54 -7.62
C GLY A 82 -12.48 -1.71 -6.95
N PHE A 83 -13.22 -2.70 -6.44
CA PHE A 83 -12.61 -3.90 -5.86
C PHE A 83 -11.88 -4.76 -6.89
N GLY A 84 -12.40 -4.90 -8.11
CA GLY A 84 -11.70 -5.64 -9.17
C GLY A 84 -10.39 -4.96 -9.59
N ILE A 85 -10.37 -3.62 -9.59
CA ILE A 85 -9.14 -2.85 -9.83
C ILE A 85 -8.17 -3.04 -8.67
N MET A 86 -8.66 -2.98 -7.44
CA MET A 86 -7.84 -3.18 -6.25
C MET A 86 -7.20 -4.58 -6.25
N GLU A 87 -7.95 -5.64 -6.54
CA GLU A 87 -7.42 -7.00 -6.65
C GLU A 87 -6.31 -7.08 -7.70
N ALA A 88 -6.54 -6.50 -8.89
CA ALA A 88 -5.55 -6.47 -9.95
C ALA A 88 -4.29 -5.67 -9.58
N LEU A 89 -4.41 -4.60 -8.82
CA LEU A 89 -3.27 -3.84 -8.27
C LEU A 89 -2.46 -4.67 -7.27
N MET A 90 -3.14 -5.41 -6.38
CA MET A 90 -2.48 -6.24 -5.37
C MET A 90 -1.72 -7.44 -5.97
N LEU A 91 -2.08 -7.87 -7.18
CA LEU A 91 -1.38 -8.94 -7.91
C LEU A 91 -0.11 -8.46 -8.63
N ARG A 92 0.17 -7.15 -8.67
CA ARG A 92 1.37 -6.62 -9.33
C ARG A 92 2.65 -6.98 -8.58
N ALA A 93 3.76 -7.07 -9.30
CA ALA A 93 5.07 -7.37 -8.72
C ALA A 93 5.46 -6.40 -7.60
N ASN A 94 5.12 -5.12 -7.79
CA ASN A 94 5.29 -4.05 -6.81
C ASN A 94 3.95 -3.32 -6.60
N PRO A 95 3.04 -3.88 -5.79
CA PRO A 95 1.73 -3.30 -5.59
C PRO A 95 1.85 -1.92 -4.91
N PRO A 96 1.11 -0.90 -5.38
CA PRO A 96 1.07 0.39 -4.73
C PRO A 96 0.29 0.30 -3.41
N ALA A 97 0.45 1.29 -2.55
CA ALA A 97 -0.52 1.50 -1.48
C ALA A 97 -1.88 1.90 -2.11
N VAL A 98 -2.99 1.45 -1.54
CA VAL A 98 -4.33 1.83 -1.99
C VAL A 98 -5.10 2.47 -0.85
N LEU A 99 -5.45 3.75 -1.02
CA LEU A 99 -6.34 4.50 -0.16
C LEU A 99 -7.69 4.67 -0.88
N ILE A 100 -8.73 4.15 -0.30
CA ILE A 100 -10.06 4.19 -0.90
C ILE A 100 -10.76 5.51 -0.58
N LEU A 101 -11.35 6.13 -1.61
CA LEU A 101 -12.26 7.26 -1.50
C LEU A 101 -13.61 6.83 -2.09
N SER A 102 -14.65 6.70 -1.25
CA SER A 102 -15.94 6.16 -1.69
C SER A 102 -17.10 7.07 -1.30
N SER A 103 -18.10 7.18 -2.17
CA SER A 103 -19.34 7.90 -1.86
C SER A 103 -20.19 7.19 -0.82
N GLN A 104 -20.06 5.86 -0.69
CA GLN A 104 -20.79 5.06 0.28
C GLN A 104 -19.83 4.27 1.17
N VAL A 105 -20.15 4.23 2.45
CA VAL A 105 -19.44 3.44 3.45
C VAL A 105 -20.39 2.39 4.01
N THR A 106 -20.06 1.12 3.83
CA THR A 106 -20.82 0.00 4.39
C THR A 106 -19.87 -0.95 5.12
N PRO A 107 -20.33 -1.72 6.12
CA PRO A 107 -19.49 -2.71 6.79
C PRO A 107 -18.86 -3.69 5.80
N HIS A 108 -19.62 -4.07 4.76
CA HIS A 108 -19.13 -4.99 3.73
C HIS A 108 -17.99 -4.38 2.91
N SER A 109 -18.16 -3.16 2.40
CA SER A 109 -17.13 -2.49 1.59
C SER A 109 -15.84 -2.24 2.36
N VAL A 110 -15.96 -1.77 3.62
CA VAL A 110 -14.81 -1.54 4.50
C VAL A 110 -14.07 -2.84 4.80
N ASN A 111 -14.80 -3.90 5.20
CA ASN A 111 -14.20 -5.20 5.50
C ASN A 111 -13.54 -5.84 4.28
N THR A 112 -14.13 -5.69 3.09
CA THR A 112 -13.54 -6.18 1.85
C THR A 112 -12.26 -5.42 1.49
N ALA A 113 -12.28 -4.09 1.59
CA ALA A 113 -11.11 -3.25 1.37
C ALA A 113 -9.93 -3.63 2.28
N ILE A 114 -10.22 -3.84 3.58
CA ILE A 114 -9.20 -4.25 4.56
C ILE A 114 -8.64 -5.63 4.23
N ARG A 115 -9.49 -6.59 3.85
CA ARG A 115 -9.04 -7.94 3.45
C ARG A 115 -8.15 -7.88 2.22
N LEU A 116 -8.47 -7.04 1.24
CA LEU A 116 -7.69 -6.84 0.04
C LEU A 116 -6.41 -6.03 0.27
N GLY A 117 -6.21 -5.45 1.45
CA GLY A 117 -4.95 -4.78 1.81
C GLY A 117 -4.97 -3.27 1.64
N ALA A 118 -6.14 -2.62 1.58
CA ALA A 118 -6.23 -1.16 1.61
C ALA A 118 -5.45 -0.60 2.81
N VAL A 119 -4.68 0.46 2.57
CA VAL A 119 -3.99 1.20 3.61
C VAL A 119 -4.91 2.23 4.27
N GLY A 120 -6.08 2.49 3.70
CA GLY A 120 -7.08 3.33 4.31
C GLY A 120 -8.39 3.36 3.53
N TYR A 121 -9.39 3.96 4.18
CA TYR A 121 -10.73 4.13 3.61
C TYR A 121 -11.33 5.44 4.11
N LEU A 122 -11.70 6.31 3.20
CA LEU A 122 -12.37 7.59 3.45
C LEU A 122 -13.68 7.66 2.69
N GLN A 123 -14.63 8.36 3.25
CA GLN A 123 -15.81 8.78 2.50
C GLN A 123 -15.48 9.99 1.63
N LYS A 124 -16.00 10.08 0.40
CA LYS A 124 -15.76 11.23 -0.51
C LYS A 124 -16.28 12.58 0.07
N THR A 125 -17.15 12.51 1.07
CA THR A 125 -17.60 13.70 1.83
C THR A 125 -16.60 14.14 2.90
N ALA A 126 -15.53 13.40 3.12
CA ALA A 126 -14.44 13.85 3.97
C ALA A 126 -13.84 15.14 3.41
N GLY A 127 -13.62 16.11 4.28
CA GLY A 127 -12.97 17.36 3.88
C GLY A 127 -11.51 17.16 3.50
N LEU A 128 -10.94 18.08 2.72
CA LEU A 128 -9.52 18.05 2.34
C LEU A 128 -8.57 17.87 3.54
N PRO A 129 -8.79 18.47 4.72
CA PRO A 129 -7.93 18.24 5.89
C PRO A 129 -7.89 16.78 6.37
N GLU A 130 -8.98 16.02 6.21
CA GLU A 130 -9.00 14.61 6.56
C GLU A 130 -8.23 13.76 5.55
N ILE A 131 -8.31 14.12 4.26
CA ILE A 131 -7.51 13.48 3.20
C ILE A 131 -6.02 13.74 3.44
N GLU A 132 -5.62 14.97 3.78
CA GLU A 132 -4.24 15.31 4.13
C GLU A 132 -3.74 14.51 5.34
N THR A 133 -4.58 14.37 6.37
CA THR A 133 -4.27 13.55 7.54
C THR A 133 -4.03 12.10 7.15
N ALA A 134 -4.90 11.53 6.31
CA ALA A 134 -4.78 10.17 5.82
C ALA A 134 -3.48 9.97 5.02
N LEU A 135 -3.16 10.90 4.10
CA LEU A 135 -1.91 10.87 3.33
C LEU A 135 -0.67 10.98 4.24
N GLY A 136 -0.75 11.82 5.27
CA GLY A 136 0.30 11.91 6.29
C GLY A 136 0.54 10.59 7.00
N GLN A 137 -0.52 9.88 7.39
CA GLN A 137 -0.43 8.56 8.03
C GLN A 137 0.09 7.49 7.08
N VAL A 138 -0.42 7.46 5.85
CA VAL A 138 0.05 6.52 4.81
C VAL A 138 1.54 6.72 4.52
N ARG A 139 2.01 7.96 4.45
CA ARG A 139 3.44 8.28 4.28
C ARG A 139 4.31 7.75 5.42
N LEU A 140 3.77 7.70 6.63
CA LEU A 140 4.44 7.11 7.80
C LEU A 140 4.33 5.57 7.84
N GLY A 141 3.70 4.96 6.83
CA GLY A 141 3.46 3.51 6.78
C GLY A 141 2.28 3.06 7.64
N CYS A 142 1.49 3.98 8.18
CA CYS A 142 0.31 3.70 8.98
C CYS A 142 -0.93 3.54 8.11
N THR A 143 -1.96 2.85 8.63
CA THR A 143 -3.28 2.81 8.02
C THR A 143 -4.14 3.95 8.55
N TYR A 144 -5.10 4.43 7.72
CA TYR A 144 -6.04 5.46 8.13
C TYR A 144 -7.47 5.13 7.69
N PHE A 145 -8.38 5.08 8.64
CA PHE A 145 -9.82 4.90 8.41
C PHE A 145 -10.58 6.09 8.98
N GLY A 146 -11.23 6.84 8.10
CA GLY A 146 -11.94 8.06 8.46
C GLY A 146 -13.04 7.83 9.52
N GLN A 147 -13.47 8.89 10.19
CA GLN A 147 -14.45 8.80 11.29
C GLN A 147 -15.76 8.12 10.88
N GLY A 148 -16.26 8.39 9.68
CA GLY A 148 -17.45 7.72 9.12
C GLY A 148 -17.20 6.23 8.87
N THR A 149 -16.01 5.85 8.51
CA THR A 149 -15.60 4.46 8.23
C THR A 149 -15.38 3.66 9.51
N ALA A 150 -14.80 4.30 10.54
CA ALA A 150 -14.50 3.64 11.81
C ALA A 150 -15.73 3.08 12.54
N ARG A 151 -16.92 3.67 12.32
CA ARG A 151 -18.18 3.18 12.89
C ARG A 151 -18.68 1.90 12.22
N GLU A 152 -18.33 1.71 10.94
CA GLU A 152 -18.77 0.57 10.13
C GLU A 152 -17.81 -0.63 10.24
N ILE A 153 -16.71 -0.47 10.94
CA ILE A 153 -15.74 -1.55 11.16
C ILE A 153 -16.31 -2.46 12.26
N GLY A 154 -16.67 -3.68 11.88
CA GLY A 154 -17.09 -4.71 12.83
C GLY A 154 -16.02 -5.00 13.88
N THR A 155 -16.43 -5.41 15.09
CA THR A 155 -15.53 -5.67 16.24
C THR A 155 -14.36 -6.60 15.89
N GLU A 156 -14.60 -7.60 15.06
CA GLU A 156 -13.57 -8.56 14.64
C GLU A 156 -12.51 -7.93 13.72
N VAL A 157 -12.94 -7.01 12.87
CA VAL A 157 -12.04 -6.26 11.96
C VAL A 157 -11.33 -5.15 12.73
N LYS A 158 -12.01 -4.50 13.68
CA LYS A 158 -11.40 -3.52 14.58
C LYS A 158 -10.27 -4.17 15.39
N LEU A 159 -10.48 -5.37 15.92
CA LEU A 159 -9.44 -6.16 16.57
C LEU A 159 -8.29 -6.54 15.61
N LYS A 160 -8.58 -6.81 14.33
CA LYS A 160 -7.54 -7.05 13.30
C LYS A 160 -6.79 -5.77 12.92
N LEU A 161 -7.48 -4.63 12.88
CA LEU A 161 -6.86 -3.33 12.63
C LEU A 161 -6.05 -2.84 13.84
N GLU A 162 -6.57 -2.99 15.04
CA GLU A 162 -5.86 -2.71 16.28
C GLU A 162 -4.64 -3.63 16.42
N ARG A 163 -4.75 -4.89 16.00
CA ARG A 163 -3.61 -5.80 15.88
C ARG A 163 -2.66 -5.43 14.73
N ARG A 164 -3.14 -4.84 13.62
CA ARG A 164 -2.29 -4.26 12.56
C ARG A 164 -1.69 -2.92 12.99
N GLY A 165 -2.39 -2.11 13.76
CA GLY A 165 -1.87 -0.88 14.38
C GLY A 165 -0.98 -1.12 15.59
N SER A 166 -1.13 -2.27 16.30
CA SER A 166 -0.19 -2.75 17.32
C SER A 166 0.95 -3.59 16.73
N LEU A 167 0.83 -3.99 15.45
CA LEU A 167 1.97 -4.38 14.67
C LEU A 167 2.66 -3.08 14.26
N ASP A 168 3.66 -2.65 14.99
CA ASP A 168 4.63 -1.64 14.57
C ASP A 168 5.36 -2.03 13.24
N LEU A 169 4.71 -2.79 12.36
CA LEU A 169 5.27 -3.28 11.12
C LEU A 169 4.86 -2.38 9.96
N THR A 170 5.85 -1.82 9.29
CA THR A 170 5.69 -1.12 8.01
C THR A 170 5.18 -2.08 6.93
N THR A 171 4.58 -1.57 5.86
CA THR A 171 4.15 -2.37 4.70
C THR A 171 5.29 -3.23 4.14
N ARG A 172 6.53 -2.71 4.15
CA ARG A 172 7.73 -3.42 3.74
C ARG A 172 8.07 -4.60 4.66
N GLU A 173 7.90 -4.42 5.97
CA GLU A 173 8.09 -5.47 6.97
C GLU A 173 6.99 -6.53 6.89
N VAL A 174 5.74 -6.13 6.65
CA VAL A 174 4.63 -7.07 6.40
C VAL A 174 4.91 -7.90 5.14
N ARG A 175 5.36 -7.28 4.07
CA ARG A 175 5.74 -7.98 2.83
C ARG A 175 6.90 -8.95 3.06
N LEU A 176 7.94 -8.51 3.76
CA LEU A 176 9.07 -9.35 4.14
C LEU A 176 8.61 -10.55 4.98
N LEU A 177 7.78 -10.29 6.01
CA LEU A 177 7.24 -11.31 6.91
C LEU A 177 6.42 -12.36 6.16
N SER A 178 5.51 -11.90 5.31
CA SER A 178 4.63 -12.77 4.51
C SER A 178 5.43 -13.70 3.59
N ARG A 179 6.49 -13.22 2.96
CA ARG A 179 7.35 -14.01 2.08
C ARG A 179 8.29 -14.95 2.85
N LEU A 180 8.88 -14.47 3.94
CA LEU A 180 9.67 -15.31 4.85
C LEU A 180 8.84 -16.46 5.43
N ALA A 181 7.59 -16.19 5.80
CA ALA A 181 6.69 -17.19 6.35
C ALA A 181 6.31 -18.29 5.33
N ARG A 182 6.40 -18.00 4.04
CA ARG A 182 6.22 -18.98 2.95
C ARG A 182 7.46 -19.79 2.62
N GLY A 183 8.60 -19.41 3.18
CA GLY A 183 9.85 -20.12 2.96
C GLY A 183 10.75 -19.50 1.89
N ASP A 184 10.45 -18.29 1.39
CA ASP A 184 11.33 -17.61 0.45
C ASP A 184 12.71 -17.40 1.08
N ASN A 185 13.77 -17.73 0.35
CA ASN A 185 15.14 -17.53 0.81
C ASN A 185 15.60 -16.08 0.59
N ALA A 186 16.72 -15.69 1.21
CA ALA A 186 17.22 -14.31 1.16
C ALA A 186 17.58 -13.83 -0.26
N LYS A 187 17.93 -14.74 -1.17
CA LYS A 187 18.26 -14.42 -2.57
C LYS A 187 16.98 -14.12 -3.36
N GLU A 188 15.94 -14.92 -3.19
CA GLU A 188 14.62 -14.73 -3.80
C GLU A 188 13.95 -13.45 -3.30
N LEU A 189 14.03 -13.21 -1.98
CA LEU A 189 13.54 -11.99 -1.35
C LEU A 189 14.31 -10.76 -1.83
N GLY A 190 15.64 -10.86 -1.92
CA GLY A 190 16.49 -9.79 -2.41
C GLY A 190 16.12 -9.39 -3.84
N ALA A 191 15.96 -10.38 -4.73
CA ALA A 191 15.53 -10.15 -6.10
C ALA A 191 14.12 -9.51 -6.18
N ALA A 192 13.16 -10.05 -5.40
CA ALA A 192 11.79 -9.56 -5.41
C ALA A 192 11.57 -8.20 -4.74
N MET A 193 12.48 -7.78 -3.87
CA MET A 193 12.44 -6.49 -3.17
C MET A 193 13.49 -5.50 -3.69
N ASN A 194 14.24 -5.88 -4.71
CA ASN A 194 15.34 -5.11 -5.32
C ASN A 194 16.38 -4.64 -4.27
N ILE A 195 16.77 -5.54 -3.38
CA ILE A 195 17.76 -5.31 -2.32
C ILE A 195 18.77 -6.45 -2.25
N SER A 196 19.93 -6.21 -1.65
CA SER A 196 20.93 -7.27 -1.47
C SER A 196 20.43 -8.34 -0.49
N PRO A 197 20.86 -9.62 -0.65
CA PRO A 197 20.58 -10.66 0.33
C PRO A 197 21.04 -10.29 1.76
N PHE A 198 22.13 -9.54 1.87
CA PHE A 198 22.62 -9.03 3.16
C PHE A 198 21.65 -8.06 3.81
N THR A 199 21.01 -7.18 3.00
CA THR A 199 19.95 -6.29 3.48
C THR A 199 18.73 -7.06 3.96
N VAL A 200 18.37 -8.17 3.27
CA VAL A 200 17.29 -9.07 3.69
C VAL A 200 17.60 -9.68 5.06
N TYR A 201 18.81 -10.14 5.30
CA TYR A 201 19.22 -10.69 6.60
C TYR A 201 19.08 -9.65 7.73
N LYS A 202 19.58 -8.43 7.50
CA LYS A 202 19.42 -7.33 8.48
C LYS A 202 17.95 -7.01 8.77
N MET A 203 17.15 -6.87 7.73
CA MET A 203 15.72 -6.61 7.86
C MET A 203 15.00 -7.76 8.60
N ARG A 204 15.35 -9.02 8.32
CA ARG A 204 14.79 -10.18 9.03
C ARG A 204 15.10 -10.12 10.53
N THR A 205 16.34 -9.81 10.91
CA THR A 205 16.73 -9.70 12.32
C THR A 205 15.91 -8.65 13.04
N VAL A 206 15.85 -7.43 12.49
CA VAL A 206 15.06 -6.32 13.06
C VAL A 206 13.58 -6.69 13.14
N LEU A 207 13.05 -7.33 12.08
CA LEU A 207 11.65 -7.79 12.05
C LEU A 207 11.38 -8.83 13.15
N MET A 208 12.26 -9.82 13.30
CA MET A 208 12.10 -10.87 14.32
C MET A 208 12.12 -10.29 15.73
N GLU A 209 13.03 -9.37 16.02
CA GLU A 209 13.08 -8.64 17.31
C GLU A 209 11.77 -7.88 17.54
N LYS A 210 11.30 -7.15 16.54
CA LYS A 210 10.10 -6.32 16.60
C LYS A 210 8.82 -7.13 16.89
N ILE A 211 8.71 -8.35 16.33
CA ILE A 211 7.55 -9.24 16.55
C ILE A 211 7.75 -10.24 17.71
N GLY A 212 8.90 -10.18 18.37
CA GLY A 212 9.23 -11.11 19.47
C GLY A 212 9.47 -12.56 19.02
N ALA A 213 9.78 -12.78 17.71
CA ALA A 213 10.04 -14.13 17.18
C ALA A 213 11.51 -14.51 17.41
N LYS A 214 11.74 -15.70 17.95
CA LYS A 214 13.10 -16.26 18.15
C LYS A 214 13.46 -17.28 17.07
N THR A 215 12.47 -17.91 16.46
CA THR A 215 12.64 -18.97 15.47
C THR A 215 11.85 -18.66 14.19
N HIS A 216 12.18 -19.33 13.09
CA HIS A 216 11.37 -19.26 11.87
C HIS A 216 9.93 -19.74 12.11
N ARG A 217 9.73 -20.73 12.96
CA ARG A 217 8.40 -21.22 13.35
C ARG A 217 7.58 -20.14 14.04
N ASP A 218 8.20 -19.32 14.90
CA ASP A 218 7.51 -18.20 15.57
C ASP A 218 7.08 -17.16 14.54
N LEU A 219 7.94 -16.87 13.54
CA LEU A 219 7.63 -15.97 12.45
C LEU A 219 6.44 -16.48 11.62
N VAL A 220 6.42 -17.77 11.24
CA VAL A 220 5.30 -18.40 10.55
C VAL A 220 4.02 -18.33 11.37
N ASN A 221 4.08 -18.70 12.65
CA ASN A 221 2.94 -18.65 13.56
C ASN A 221 2.41 -17.22 13.72
N TYR A 222 3.30 -16.23 13.78
CA TYR A 222 2.92 -14.83 13.84
C TYR A 222 2.21 -14.40 12.56
N ALA A 223 2.74 -14.74 11.39
CA ALA A 223 2.12 -14.46 10.09
C ALA A 223 0.73 -15.12 9.96
N LEU A 224 0.58 -16.37 10.40
CA LEU A 224 -0.70 -17.10 10.42
C LEU A 224 -1.74 -16.41 11.32
N ARG A 225 -1.37 -16.13 12.58
CA ARG A 225 -2.26 -15.47 13.55
C ARG A 225 -2.74 -14.11 13.11
N ASN A 226 -1.94 -13.40 12.32
CA ASN A 226 -2.25 -12.06 11.83
C ASN A 226 -2.81 -12.05 10.40
N GLY A 227 -3.10 -13.23 9.81
CA GLY A 227 -3.70 -13.36 8.48
C GLY A 227 -2.79 -12.92 7.34
N LEU A 228 -1.47 -12.91 7.55
CA LEU A 228 -0.48 -12.42 6.59
C LEU A 228 -0.01 -13.48 5.58
N MET A 229 -0.48 -14.74 5.71
CA MET A 229 -0.14 -15.83 4.79
C MET A 229 -0.90 -15.78 3.47
N GLY A 230 -2.04 -15.10 3.42
CA GLY A 230 -2.95 -15.01 2.25
C GLY A 230 -2.54 -14.00 1.20
N TRP A 231 -1.39 -13.37 1.31
CA TRP A 231 -0.95 -12.29 0.43
C TRP A 231 -0.41 -12.73 -0.93
N HIS A 232 -0.47 -14.00 -1.27
CA HIS A 232 -0.30 -14.51 -2.63
C HIS A 232 -0.88 -15.92 -2.73
N GLN A 233 -2.05 -16.01 -3.29
CA GLN A 233 -2.40 -17.14 -4.13
C GLN A 233 -3.09 -16.58 -5.35
N SER A 234 -2.33 -16.50 -6.46
CA SER A 234 -2.73 -17.13 -7.73
C SER A 234 -1.54 -17.01 -8.66
N VAL A 235 -0.99 -18.15 -9.00
CA VAL A 235 -0.31 -18.37 -10.25
C VAL A 235 -1.32 -18.31 -11.36
#